data_012d5ff166e61c00f4b01e13f134b42d
#
_entry.id   012d5ff166e61c00f4b01e13f134b42d
#
_cell.length_a   1.000
_cell.length_b   1.000
_cell.length_c   1.000
_cell.angle_alpha   90.00
_cell.angle_beta   90.00
_cell.angle_gamma   90.00
#
_symmetry.space_group_name_H-M   'P 1'
#
loop_
_entity.id
_entity.type
_entity.pdbx_description
1 polymer ?
#
loop_
_entity_poly.entity_id
_entity_poly.type
_entity_poly.pdbx_seq_one_letter_code
_entity_poly.pdbx_strand_id
1 'polypeptide(L)'
;DAVNYGVTEYNPEFIIDLATLTGACLVALAETYTGAVTNDQETFEKVLEAANEADEKIWQLPNDDTIRKYNESEVADVKNSGGRLGGTITAGQFIENFIEEKPWVHLDIAGTAYLSKAQGLYEKGATGVHVKTLYNLAKSYSK
;
A
#
# COMPACT_ATOMS: atom_id res chain seq x y z
N ASP A 1 2.04 -2.08 -14.72
CA ASP A 1 2.67 -1.24 -15.77
C ASP A 1 3.33 0.00 -15.17
N ALA A 2 2.60 0.88 -14.44
CA ALA A 2 3.15 2.13 -13.93
C ALA A 2 4.32 1.92 -12.95
N VAL A 3 4.19 0.98 -12.01
CA VAL A 3 5.25 0.66 -11.04
C VAL A 3 6.49 0.14 -11.76
N ASN A 4 6.33 -0.85 -12.63
CA ASN A 4 7.46 -1.41 -13.39
C ASN A 4 8.12 -0.35 -14.28
N TYR A 5 7.35 0.48 -14.98
CA TYR A 5 7.90 1.60 -15.75
C TYR A 5 8.71 2.56 -14.86
N GLY A 6 8.17 2.91 -13.69
CA GLY A 6 8.86 3.77 -12.73
C GLY A 6 10.20 3.19 -12.27
N VAL A 7 10.24 1.88 -12.02
CA VAL A 7 11.47 1.18 -11.61
C VAL A 7 12.50 1.14 -12.73
N THR A 8 12.08 0.73 -13.93
CA THR A 8 13.01 0.51 -15.05
C THR A 8 13.59 1.82 -15.60
N GLU A 9 12.76 2.87 -15.69
CA GLU A 9 13.17 4.14 -16.30
C GLU A 9 13.87 5.09 -15.31
N TYR A 10 13.49 5.06 -14.02
CA TYR A 10 13.99 6.03 -13.04
C TYR A 10 14.92 5.43 -11.98
N ASN A 11 15.01 4.10 -11.89
CA ASN A 11 15.85 3.40 -10.91
C ASN A 11 15.78 4.01 -9.49
N PRO A 12 14.59 4.10 -8.87
CA PRO A 12 14.40 4.75 -7.59
C PRO A 12 15.14 4.04 -6.45
N GLU A 13 15.45 4.75 -5.38
CA GLU A 13 16.03 4.17 -4.16
C GLU A 13 14.99 3.34 -3.41
N PHE A 14 13.73 3.76 -3.40
CA PHE A 14 12.58 3.03 -2.85
C PHE A 14 11.29 3.44 -3.58
N ILE A 15 10.24 2.65 -3.37
CA ILE A 15 8.94 2.85 -4.01
C ILE A 15 7.85 2.89 -2.95
N ILE A 16 6.93 3.84 -3.08
CA ILE A 16 5.67 3.85 -2.35
C ILE A 16 4.55 3.93 -3.36
N ASP A 17 3.69 2.93 -3.37
CA ASP A 17 2.49 2.95 -4.17
C ASP A 17 1.23 3.02 -3.31
N LEU A 18 0.24 3.76 -3.79
CA LEU A 18 -1.07 3.91 -3.16
C LEU A 18 -2.14 3.50 -4.15
N ALA A 19 -3.02 2.61 -3.71
CA ALA A 19 -4.16 2.19 -4.53
C ALA A 19 -5.38 1.90 -3.67
N THR A 20 -6.56 2.18 -4.19
CA THR A 20 -7.83 1.66 -3.66
C THR A 20 -7.99 0.21 -4.16
N LEU A 21 -7.11 -0.67 -3.66
CA LEU A 21 -6.85 -1.94 -4.34
C LEU A 21 -7.87 -3.01 -4.00
N THR A 22 -8.24 -3.16 -2.71
CA THR A 22 -9.02 -4.32 -2.29
C THR A 22 -10.20 -4.01 -1.38
N GLY A 23 -11.35 -4.65 -1.67
CA GLY A 23 -12.44 -4.73 -0.71
C GLY A 23 -12.09 -5.54 0.54
N ALA A 24 -11.07 -6.41 0.47
CA ALA A 24 -10.58 -7.17 1.61
C ALA A 24 -9.96 -6.25 2.67
N CYS A 25 -9.23 -5.23 2.28
CA CYS A 25 -8.70 -4.20 3.18
C CYS A 25 -9.81 -3.47 3.90
N LEU A 26 -10.83 -3.02 3.16
CA LEU A 26 -12.00 -2.36 3.76
C LEU A 26 -12.73 -3.27 4.77
N VAL A 27 -12.88 -4.55 4.47
CA VAL A 27 -13.51 -5.52 5.38
C VAL A 27 -12.67 -5.75 6.64
N ALA A 28 -11.34 -5.83 6.51
CA ALA A 28 -10.44 -6.11 7.63
C ALA A 28 -10.18 -4.91 8.54
N LEU A 29 -10.02 -3.71 7.94
CA LEU A 29 -9.52 -2.51 8.62
C LEU A 29 -10.54 -1.36 8.66
N ALA A 30 -11.74 -1.60 8.15
CA ALA A 30 -12.82 -0.61 8.02
C ALA A 30 -12.37 0.65 7.24
N GLU A 31 -13.04 1.77 7.48
CA GLU A 31 -12.68 3.10 6.93
C GLU A 31 -11.64 3.83 7.82
N THR A 32 -10.96 3.08 8.72
CA THR A 32 -10.14 3.68 9.79
C THR A 32 -8.64 3.55 9.54
N TYR A 33 -8.19 2.42 9.02
CA TYR A 33 -6.78 2.16 8.76
C TYR A 33 -6.52 1.87 7.29
N THR A 34 -5.44 2.42 6.78
CA THR A 34 -4.83 1.99 5.52
C THR A 34 -4.06 0.69 5.76
N GLY A 35 -4.24 -0.30 4.91
CA GLY A 35 -3.45 -1.53 4.96
C GLY A 35 -2.08 -1.33 4.31
N ALA A 36 -1.01 -1.79 4.93
CA ALA A 36 0.32 -1.73 4.34
C ALA A 36 0.90 -3.13 4.12
N VAL A 37 1.53 -3.35 2.97
CA VAL A 37 2.35 -4.52 2.66
C VAL A 37 3.72 -4.02 2.21
N THR A 38 4.79 -4.63 2.69
CA THR A 38 6.15 -4.19 2.39
C THR A 38 7.12 -5.36 2.30
N ASN A 39 8.18 -5.22 1.53
CA ASN A 39 9.36 -6.09 1.52
C ASN A 39 10.53 -5.50 2.30
N ASP A 40 10.44 -4.24 2.78
CA ASP A 40 11.52 -3.55 3.49
C ASP A 40 11.00 -2.81 4.73
N GLN A 41 11.40 -3.33 5.89
CA GLN A 41 10.93 -2.81 7.19
C GLN A 41 11.45 -1.40 7.47
N GLU A 42 12.66 -1.07 7.06
CA GLU A 42 13.24 0.25 7.29
C GLU A 42 12.49 1.34 6.53
N THR A 43 12.18 1.07 5.26
CA THR A 43 11.35 1.98 4.44
C THR A 43 9.95 2.13 5.03
N PHE A 44 9.34 1.02 5.48
CA PHE A 44 8.03 1.08 6.12
C PHE A 44 8.02 1.94 7.39
N GLU A 45 9.03 1.81 8.25
CA GLU A 45 9.13 2.60 9.49
C GLU A 45 9.21 4.10 9.22
N LYS A 46 9.91 4.53 8.17
CA LYS A 46 9.96 5.93 7.72
C LYS A 46 8.59 6.43 7.25
N VAL A 47 7.87 5.59 6.50
CA VAL A 47 6.49 5.89 6.07
C VAL A 47 5.55 6.00 7.26
N LEU A 48 5.66 5.07 8.21
CA LEU A 48 4.83 5.04 9.43
C LEU A 48 5.08 6.26 10.32
N GLU A 49 6.34 6.68 10.47
CA GLU A 49 6.70 7.91 11.21
C GLU A 49 6.04 9.13 10.55
N ALA A 50 6.19 9.28 9.24
CA ALA A 50 5.57 10.38 8.49
C ALA A 50 4.03 10.38 8.56
N ALA A 51 3.42 9.18 8.59
CA ALA A 51 1.98 9.00 8.74
C ALA A 51 1.50 9.37 10.15
N ASN A 52 2.25 8.98 11.19
CA ASN A 52 1.96 9.35 12.57
C ASN A 52 2.02 10.88 12.78
N GLU A 53 2.98 11.57 12.18
CA GLU A 53 3.05 13.04 12.19
C GLU A 53 1.85 13.69 11.49
N ALA A 54 1.26 13.00 10.52
CA ALA A 54 0.09 13.45 9.78
C ALA A 54 -1.25 13.08 10.42
N ASP A 55 -1.25 12.29 11.51
CA ASP A 55 -2.43 11.63 12.11
C ASP A 55 -3.20 10.75 11.08
N GLU A 56 -2.46 10.09 10.16
CA GLU A 56 -2.99 9.17 9.15
C GLU A 56 -2.62 7.74 9.49
N LYS A 57 -3.62 6.91 9.80
CA LYS A 57 -3.41 5.59 10.41
C LYS A 57 -3.07 4.53 9.38
N ILE A 58 -1.96 3.81 9.61
CA ILE A 58 -1.52 2.67 8.81
C ILE A 58 -1.45 1.42 9.70
N TRP A 59 -1.82 0.28 9.15
CA TRP A 59 -1.64 -1.03 9.78
C TRP A 59 -0.87 -1.96 8.85
N GLN A 60 0.31 -2.41 9.30
CA GLN A 60 1.13 -3.34 8.54
C GLN A 60 0.53 -4.74 8.57
N LEU A 61 0.38 -5.34 7.41
CA LEU A 61 -0.02 -6.72 7.20
C LEU A 61 1.22 -7.57 6.91
N PRO A 62 1.18 -8.88 7.22
CA PRO A 62 2.32 -9.75 6.94
C PRO A 62 2.60 -9.86 5.44
N ASN A 63 3.87 -9.84 5.05
CA ASN A 63 4.33 -10.25 3.73
C ASN A 63 5.02 -11.60 3.87
N ASP A 64 4.29 -12.70 3.67
CA ASP A 64 4.69 -14.05 3.99
C ASP A 64 4.62 -14.96 2.76
N ASP A 65 5.66 -15.76 2.54
CA ASP A 65 5.78 -16.64 1.38
C ASP A 65 4.72 -17.75 1.35
N THR A 66 4.16 -18.14 2.50
CA THR A 66 3.07 -19.10 2.54
C THR A 66 1.78 -18.54 1.94
N ILE A 67 1.58 -17.22 2.06
CA ILE A 67 0.45 -16.51 1.45
C ILE A 67 0.73 -16.26 -0.05
N ARG A 68 1.98 -16.02 -0.42
CA ARG A 68 2.39 -15.81 -1.83
C ARG A 68 1.96 -16.94 -2.76
N LYS A 69 1.88 -18.16 -2.25
CA LYS A 69 1.41 -19.34 -3.00
C LYS A 69 0.00 -19.20 -3.58
N TYR A 70 -0.86 -18.35 -3.00
CA TYR A 70 -2.18 -18.10 -3.58
C TYR A 70 -2.12 -17.37 -4.93
N ASN A 71 -1.01 -16.70 -5.24
CA ASN A 71 -0.76 -16.02 -6.51
C ASN A 71 -0.04 -16.91 -7.56
N GLU A 72 0.35 -18.13 -7.21
CA GLU A 72 0.97 -19.06 -8.17
C GLU A 72 -0.01 -19.45 -9.28
N SER A 73 0.50 -19.57 -10.52
CA SER A 73 -0.26 -19.94 -11.71
C SER A 73 0.44 -21.05 -12.46
N GLU A 74 -0.35 -21.96 -13.04
CA GLU A 74 0.15 -23.03 -13.93
C GLU A 74 0.30 -22.56 -15.38
N VAL A 75 -0.25 -21.39 -15.73
CA VAL A 75 -0.35 -20.91 -17.12
C VAL A 75 0.17 -19.48 -17.32
N ALA A 76 0.61 -18.82 -16.27
CA ALA A 76 1.13 -17.46 -16.30
C ALA A 76 2.21 -17.31 -15.23
N ASP A 77 3.00 -16.24 -15.27
CA ASP A 77 4.04 -15.95 -14.27
C ASP A 77 3.44 -15.73 -12.87
N VAL A 78 2.27 -15.12 -12.82
CA VAL A 78 1.54 -14.83 -11.57
C VAL A 78 0.04 -14.74 -11.85
N LYS A 79 -0.80 -15.16 -10.89
CA LYS A 79 -2.25 -14.92 -10.96
C LYS A 79 -2.56 -13.43 -10.73
N ASN A 80 -3.50 -12.92 -11.49
CA ASN A 80 -4.05 -11.57 -11.31
C ASN A 80 -4.83 -11.40 -9.98
N SER A 81 -5.29 -12.51 -9.39
CA SER A 81 -6.00 -12.50 -8.11
C SER A 81 -5.75 -13.80 -7.36
N GLY A 82 -5.27 -13.71 -6.12
CA GLY A 82 -5.04 -14.86 -5.23
C GLY A 82 -6.30 -15.44 -4.61
N GLY A 83 -7.49 -14.92 -4.94
CA GLY A 83 -8.76 -15.37 -4.40
C GLY A 83 -9.21 -14.60 -3.16
N ARG A 84 -10.13 -15.19 -2.38
CA ARG A 84 -10.79 -14.50 -1.26
C ARG A 84 -9.92 -14.39 0.00
N LEU A 85 -9.04 -15.37 0.25
CA LEU A 85 -8.25 -15.43 1.48
C LEU A 85 -7.03 -14.51 1.38
N GLY A 86 -6.82 -13.70 2.42
CA GLY A 86 -5.69 -12.77 2.48
C GLY A 86 -5.65 -11.75 1.35
N GLY A 87 -6.82 -11.33 0.82
CA GLY A 87 -6.93 -10.56 -0.41
C GLY A 87 -6.07 -9.29 -0.47
N THR A 88 -5.95 -8.55 0.64
CA THR A 88 -5.07 -7.36 0.71
C THR A 88 -3.60 -7.75 0.57
N ILE A 89 -3.20 -8.84 1.22
CA ILE A 89 -1.81 -9.32 1.21
C ILE A 89 -1.45 -9.83 -0.18
N THR A 90 -2.30 -10.72 -0.75
CA THR A 90 -2.05 -11.30 -2.08
C THR A 90 -2.05 -10.23 -3.18
N ALA A 91 -2.87 -9.19 -3.06
CA ALA A 91 -2.88 -8.09 -4.01
C ALA A 91 -1.61 -7.21 -3.89
N GLY A 92 -1.13 -6.92 -2.67
CA GLY A 92 0.17 -6.30 -2.46
C GLY A 92 1.30 -7.13 -3.04
N GLN A 93 1.34 -8.45 -2.73
CA GLN A 93 2.32 -9.40 -3.26
C GLN A 93 2.28 -9.52 -4.80
N PHE A 94 1.12 -9.29 -5.42
CA PHE A 94 1.05 -9.19 -6.88
C PHE A 94 1.85 -7.99 -7.39
N ILE A 95 1.72 -6.81 -6.76
CA ILE A 95 2.49 -5.60 -7.14
C ILE A 95 3.98 -5.82 -6.93
N GLU A 96 4.37 -6.49 -5.86
CA GLU A 96 5.76 -6.80 -5.50
C GLU A 96 6.51 -7.57 -6.62
N ASN A 97 5.84 -8.33 -7.46
CA ASN A 97 6.49 -8.99 -8.61
C ASN A 97 7.04 -8.00 -9.66
N PHE A 98 6.71 -6.72 -9.59
CA PHE A 98 7.06 -5.72 -10.60
C PHE A 98 7.96 -4.59 -10.11
N ILE A 99 8.57 -4.75 -8.91
CA ILE A 99 9.42 -3.73 -8.27
C ILE A 99 10.92 -3.98 -8.41
N GLU A 100 11.34 -5.08 -9.08
CA GLU A 100 12.75 -5.45 -9.27
C GLU A 100 13.57 -5.44 -7.96
N GLU A 101 13.01 -6.03 -6.89
CA GLU A 101 13.63 -6.14 -5.56
C GLU A 101 13.95 -4.80 -4.87
N LYS A 102 13.42 -3.68 -5.37
CA LYS A 102 13.56 -2.38 -4.70
C LYS A 102 12.85 -2.37 -3.35
N PRO A 103 13.38 -1.63 -2.35
CA PRO A 103 12.62 -1.33 -1.13
C PRO A 103 11.25 -0.74 -1.49
N TRP A 104 10.19 -1.30 -0.94
CA TRP A 104 8.84 -0.98 -1.39
C TRP A 104 7.83 -1.02 -0.26
N VAL A 105 6.88 -0.10 -0.29
CA VAL A 105 5.69 -0.07 0.57
C VAL A 105 4.45 0.14 -0.28
N HIS A 106 3.53 -0.81 -0.24
CA HIS A 106 2.18 -0.66 -0.76
C HIS A 106 1.24 -0.16 0.32
N LEU A 107 0.43 0.84 0.01
CA LEU A 107 -0.63 1.36 0.86
C LEU A 107 -1.99 1.12 0.20
N ASP A 108 -2.76 0.15 0.73
CA ASP A 108 -4.13 -0.10 0.29
C ASP A 108 -5.07 0.88 1.00
N ILE A 109 -5.46 1.92 0.26
CA ILE A 109 -6.32 3.00 0.73
C ILE A 109 -7.81 2.78 0.42
N ALA A 110 -8.22 1.55 0.09
CA ALA A 110 -9.61 1.25 -0.29
C ALA A 110 -10.63 1.65 0.78
N GLY A 111 -10.26 1.53 2.07
CA GLY A 111 -11.13 1.93 3.17
C GLY A 111 -11.03 3.42 3.52
N THR A 112 -9.89 4.05 3.30
CA THR A 112 -9.58 5.38 3.83
C THR A 112 -9.67 6.51 2.81
N ALA A 113 -9.71 6.19 1.51
CA ALA A 113 -9.72 7.18 0.42
C ALA A 113 -11.04 7.95 0.28
N TYR A 114 -12.14 7.42 0.80
CA TYR A 114 -13.47 8.00 0.61
C TYR A 114 -14.34 7.81 1.84
N LEU A 115 -15.04 8.87 2.26
CA LEU A 115 -16.03 8.84 3.34
C LEU A 115 -17.45 8.88 2.77
N SER A 116 -18.26 7.90 3.16
CA SER A 116 -19.70 7.84 2.81
C SER A 116 -20.52 8.90 3.55
N LYS A 117 -20.01 9.40 4.68
CA LYS A 117 -20.60 10.45 5.52
C LYS A 117 -19.50 11.35 6.06
N ALA A 118 -19.82 12.60 6.38
CA ALA A 118 -18.91 13.50 7.08
C ALA A 118 -18.44 12.89 8.42
N GLN A 119 -17.16 13.00 8.75
CA GLN A 119 -16.55 12.48 9.97
C GLN A 119 -15.51 13.45 10.53
N GLY A 120 -15.75 13.98 11.70
CA GLY A 120 -14.86 14.95 12.33
C GLY A 120 -14.71 16.21 11.47
N LEU A 121 -13.50 16.48 11.03
CA LEU A 121 -13.16 17.61 10.16
C LEU A 121 -13.27 17.30 8.65
N TYR A 122 -13.56 16.05 8.32
CA TYR A 122 -13.64 15.61 6.93
C TYR A 122 -15.08 15.61 6.44
N GLU A 123 -15.30 16.26 5.31
CA GLU A 123 -16.58 16.20 4.60
C GLU A 123 -16.76 14.84 3.93
N LYS A 124 -18.03 14.52 3.57
CA LYS A 124 -18.32 13.38 2.71
C LYS A 124 -17.59 13.53 1.36
N GLY A 125 -16.92 12.46 0.92
CA GLY A 125 -16.22 12.44 -0.36
C GLY A 125 -14.78 11.94 -0.23
N ALA A 126 -13.93 12.33 -1.17
CA ALA A 126 -12.52 11.98 -1.15
C ALA A 126 -11.80 12.63 0.04
N THR A 127 -10.99 11.84 0.75
CA THR A 127 -10.29 12.27 1.97
C THR A 127 -8.96 12.94 1.71
N GLY A 128 -8.32 12.64 0.57
CA GLY A 128 -6.92 13.00 0.33
C GLY A 128 -5.95 12.27 1.25
N VAL A 129 -6.32 11.09 1.75
CA VAL A 129 -5.49 10.30 2.66
C VAL A 129 -4.07 10.11 2.12
N HIS A 130 -3.10 10.18 3.01
CA HIS A 130 -1.66 10.10 2.77
C HIS A 130 -1.02 11.20 1.91
N VAL A 131 -1.74 12.23 1.52
CA VAL A 131 -1.13 13.43 0.93
C VAL A 131 -0.17 14.09 1.94
N LYS A 132 -0.59 14.20 3.21
CA LYS A 132 0.26 14.74 4.29
C LYS A 132 1.42 13.80 4.64
N THR A 133 1.15 12.50 4.71
CA THR A 133 2.18 11.46 4.91
C THR A 133 3.29 11.60 3.87
N LEU A 134 2.94 11.64 2.57
CA LEU A 134 3.90 11.77 1.48
C LEU A 134 4.66 13.10 1.53
N TYR A 135 3.99 14.18 1.89
CA TYR A 135 4.65 15.48 2.09
C TYR A 135 5.69 15.43 3.22
N ASN A 136 5.31 14.88 4.40
CA ASN A 136 6.23 14.74 5.54
C ASN A 136 7.42 13.86 5.20
N LEU A 137 7.16 12.72 4.53
CA LEU A 137 8.20 11.82 4.07
C LEU A 137 9.16 12.52 3.10
N ALA A 138 8.64 13.17 2.05
CA ALA A 138 9.48 13.88 1.09
C ALA A 138 10.31 14.99 1.76
N LYS A 139 9.71 15.71 2.73
CA LYS A 139 10.40 16.73 3.51
C LYS A 139 11.55 16.16 4.34
N SER A 140 11.44 14.94 4.86
CA SER A 140 12.50 14.30 5.64
C SER A 140 13.78 14.03 4.83
N TYR A 141 13.65 13.89 3.50
CA TYR A 141 14.76 13.74 2.56
C TYR A 141 15.29 15.06 2.00
N SER A 142 14.59 16.18 2.22
CA SER A 142 15.01 17.51 1.75
C SER A 142 15.89 18.16 2.83
N LYS A 143 17.17 17.74 2.88
CA LYS A 143 18.19 18.39 3.73
C LYS A 143 19.15 19.18 2.87
#